data_2b193eeac230d8bce229f333c807a89e
#
_entry.id   2b193eeac230d8bce229f333c807a89e
#
_cell.length_a   1.000
_cell.length_b   1.000
_cell.length_c   1.000
_cell.angle_alpha   90.00
_cell.angle_beta   90.00
_cell.angle_gamma   90.00
#
_symmetry.space_group_name_H-M   'P 1'
#
loop_
_entity.id
_entity.type
_entity.pdbx_description
1 polymer ?
#
loop_
_entity_poly.entity_id
_entity_poly.type
_entity_poly.pdbx_seq_one_letter_code
_entity_poly.pdbx_strand_id
1 'polypeptide(L)'
;MTKKSTKRNLRIFVFLMFLLPLGAFAQAPNVYLCGTGTVKLNPTFTGYTPVNGDKIVWTVDGTAQAPVVFDGTNAFYQVPTGLAVGNHTYSVQVQPADANLCPSDASDNTVVEKLPAPIIAVAAPGSVYCTDQTATTVITASKDASITLPTGVTMTYVWSATLGGTAVADITTLGAASASGDTFTLKAGVAPGAYVFTAIGSYATGAVQIVPATTCTATASKAITVTVKPGKATITVAP
;
A
#
# COMPACT_ATOMS: atom_id res chain seq x y z
N MET A 1 -10.78 42.52 52.42
CA MET A 1 -11.70 41.58 51.78
C MET A 1 -11.09 41.05 50.48
N THR A 2 -10.81 39.77 50.46
CA THR A 2 -10.68 38.84 49.34
C THR A 2 -9.74 39.15 48.16
N LYS A 3 -8.43 38.86 48.34
CA LYS A 3 -7.43 38.65 47.28
C LYS A 3 -6.85 37.23 47.29
N LYS A 4 -7.67 36.19 47.34
CA LYS A 4 -7.19 34.77 47.39
C LYS A 4 -7.62 33.85 46.28
N SER A 5 -8.33 34.34 45.25
CA SER A 5 -8.88 33.44 44.19
C SER A 5 -8.01 33.28 42.94
N THR A 6 -7.16 34.25 42.61
CA THR A 6 -6.47 34.27 41.30
C THR A 6 -5.30 33.28 41.17
N LYS A 7 -4.64 32.94 42.30
CA LYS A 7 -3.48 32.02 42.24
C LYS A 7 -3.86 30.54 42.09
N ARG A 8 -5.08 30.16 42.47
CA ARG A 8 -5.55 28.76 42.40
C ARG A 8 -5.99 28.39 41.00
N ASN A 9 -6.61 29.32 40.29
CA ASN A 9 -7.06 29.11 38.92
C ASN A 9 -5.88 29.10 37.92
N LEU A 10 -4.82 29.86 38.19
CA LEU A 10 -3.61 29.83 37.34
C LEU A 10 -2.85 28.49 37.44
N ARG A 11 -2.82 27.87 38.63
CA ARG A 11 -2.18 26.55 38.78
C ARG A 11 -2.94 25.43 38.07
N ILE A 12 -4.26 25.50 38.04
CA ILE A 12 -5.10 24.54 37.32
C ILE A 12 -4.93 24.72 35.81
N PHE A 13 -4.81 25.96 35.31
CA PHE A 13 -4.60 26.24 33.90
C PHE A 13 -3.23 25.77 33.39
N VAL A 14 -2.17 25.93 34.17
CA VAL A 14 -0.83 25.43 33.85
C VAL A 14 -0.81 23.90 33.84
N PHE A 15 -1.54 23.23 34.75
CA PHE A 15 -1.61 21.76 34.77
C PHE A 15 -2.43 21.19 33.60
N LEU A 16 -3.46 21.91 33.15
CA LEU A 16 -4.27 21.50 31.98
C LEU A 16 -3.50 21.64 30.66
N MET A 17 -2.55 22.57 30.57
CA MET A 17 -1.70 22.75 29.38
C MET A 17 -0.67 21.64 29.21
N PHE A 18 -0.29 20.94 30.30
CA PHE A 18 0.60 19.77 30.22
C PHE A 18 -0.13 18.45 29.92
N LEU A 19 -1.47 18.45 29.91
CA LEU A 19 -2.30 17.31 29.57
C LEU A 19 -2.77 17.32 28.08
N LEU A 20 -2.35 18.29 27.29
CA LEU A 20 -2.52 18.18 25.84
C LEU A 20 -1.68 16.97 25.40
N PRO A 21 -2.29 15.94 24.83
CA PRO A 21 -1.50 14.87 24.22
C PRO A 21 -0.60 15.56 23.23
N LEU A 22 0.71 15.45 23.41
CA LEU A 22 1.67 15.68 22.35
C LEU A 22 1.22 14.70 21.28
N GLY A 23 0.38 15.17 20.36
CA GLY A 23 -0.03 14.39 19.21
C GLY A 23 1.26 13.91 18.56
N ALA A 24 1.54 12.63 18.72
CA ALA A 24 2.59 12.01 17.94
C ALA A 24 2.15 12.18 16.49
N PHE A 25 2.59 13.26 15.84
CA PHE A 25 2.45 13.39 14.40
C PHE A 25 3.20 12.19 13.83
N ALA A 26 2.44 11.22 13.34
CA ALA A 26 3.04 10.09 12.66
C ALA A 26 3.88 10.65 11.52
N GLN A 27 5.19 10.45 11.58
CA GLN A 27 6.09 10.85 10.52
C GLN A 27 5.69 10.09 9.25
N ALA A 28 5.58 10.81 8.13
CA ALA A 28 5.29 10.17 6.86
C ALA A 28 6.40 9.15 6.51
N PRO A 29 6.06 7.98 5.95
CA PRO A 29 7.05 6.99 5.60
C PRO A 29 7.98 7.48 4.50
N ASN A 30 9.25 7.08 4.59
CA ASN A 30 10.26 7.35 3.58
C ASN A 30 10.22 6.31 2.45
N VAL A 31 9.76 5.08 2.78
CA VAL A 31 9.60 3.98 1.84
C VAL A 31 8.52 3.02 2.32
N TYR A 32 7.79 2.47 1.36
CA TYR A 32 6.85 1.36 1.60
C TYR A 32 7.49 0.03 1.21
N LEU A 33 7.34 -0.99 2.05
CA LEU A 33 7.73 -2.36 1.74
C LEU A 33 6.51 -3.24 1.50
N CYS A 34 6.60 -4.12 0.52
CA CYS A 34 5.52 -5.04 0.18
C CYS A 34 6.04 -6.49 0.06
N GLY A 35 5.19 -7.44 0.43
CA GLY A 35 5.52 -8.85 0.34
C GLY A 35 6.83 -9.20 1.06
N THR A 36 7.78 -9.79 0.36
CA THR A 36 9.12 -10.13 0.85
C THR A 36 10.16 -9.03 0.57
N GLY A 37 9.71 -7.82 0.19
CA GLY A 37 10.58 -6.69 -0.10
C GLY A 37 11.48 -6.33 1.08
N THR A 38 12.70 -5.99 0.76
CA THR A 38 13.69 -5.47 1.71
C THR A 38 14.32 -4.20 1.16
N VAL A 39 14.89 -3.40 2.03
CA VAL A 39 15.64 -2.20 1.65
C VAL A 39 16.90 -2.09 2.49
N LYS A 40 17.96 -1.57 1.89
CA LYS A 40 19.16 -1.16 2.62
C LYS A 40 19.03 0.30 3.04
N LEU A 41 19.15 0.57 4.32
CA LEU A 41 19.23 1.92 4.87
C LEU A 41 20.71 2.27 4.98
N ASN A 42 21.16 3.25 4.17
CA ASN A 42 22.54 3.72 4.17
C ASN A 42 22.60 5.04 4.92
N PRO A 43 23.38 5.13 6.01
CA PRO A 43 23.54 6.38 6.74
C PRO A 43 24.43 7.34 5.95
N THR A 44 24.16 8.61 6.09
CA THR A 44 25.07 9.70 5.68
C THR A 44 25.59 10.35 6.93
N PHE A 45 26.91 10.44 7.04
CA PHE A 45 27.58 11.03 8.20
C PHE A 45 28.04 12.45 7.87
N THR A 46 27.72 13.40 8.75
CA THR A 46 28.15 14.80 8.64
C THR A 46 29.00 15.17 9.84
N GLY A 47 30.09 15.88 9.62
CA GLY A 47 31.02 16.32 10.69
C GLY A 47 31.97 15.25 11.22
N TYR A 48 31.70 13.97 11.04
CA TYR A 48 32.56 12.85 11.37
C TYR A 48 32.41 11.75 10.32
N THR A 49 33.55 11.28 9.82
CA THR A 49 33.58 10.13 8.91
C THR A 49 34.01 8.91 9.70
N PRO A 50 33.19 7.84 9.81
CA PRO A 50 33.59 6.65 10.53
C PRO A 50 34.88 6.04 9.99
N VAL A 51 35.71 5.57 10.89
CA VAL A 51 36.94 4.86 10.59
C VAL A 51 36.85 3.39 11.02
N ASN A 52 37.76 2.55 10.48
CA ASN A 52 37.75 1.12 10.84
C ASN A 52 37.86 0.93 12.35
N GLY A 53 37.01 0.13 12.91
CA GLY A 53 36.93 -0.13 14.34
C GLY A 53 35.82 0.64 15.07
N ASP A 54 35.30 1.71 14.49
CA ASP A 54 34.11 2.38 15.05
C ASP A 54 32.90 1.44 15.07
N LYS A 55 31.99 1.70 16.00
CA LYS A 55 30.76 0.92 16.11
C LYS A 55 29.59 1.72 15.54
N ILE A 56 28.90 1.13 14.59
CA ILE A 56 27.64 1.65 14.05
C ILE A 56 26.51 0.99 14.82
N VAL A 57 25.73 1.77 15.54
CA VAL A 57 24.61 1.30 16.38
C VAL A 57 23.31 1.76 15.74
N TRP A 58 22.57 0.80 15.21
CA TRP A 58 21.22 1.04 14.70
C TRP A 58 20.20 0.88 15.82
N THR A 59 19.18 1.73 15.81
CA THR A 59 18.02 1.61 16.71
C THR A 59 16.81 1.36 15.83
N VAL A 60 16.06 0.30 16.14
CA VAL A 60 14.84 -0.09 15.43
C VAL A 60 13.69 -0.05 16.43
N ASP A 61 12.66 0.74 16.14
CA ASP A 61 11.49 0.92 17.01
C ASP A 61 11.86 1.23 18.46
N GLY A 62 12.85 2.09 18.64
CA GLY A 62 13.37 2.48 19.95
C GLY A 62 14.31 1.44 20.61
N THR A 63 14.54 0.29 19.98
CA THR A 63 15.42 -0.76 20.52
C THR A 63 16.75 -0.76 19.80
N ALA A 64 17.85 -0.55 20.55
CA ALA A 64 19.21 -0.61 20.00
C ALA A 64 19.53 -2.05 19.55
N GLN A 65 20.07 -2.16 18.33
CA GLN A 65 20.55 -3.40 17.75
C GLN A 65 22.01 -3.68 18.16
N ALA A 66 22.44 -4.91 17.97
CA ALA A 66 23.87 -5.25 18.19
C ALA A 66 24.75 -4.31 17.32
N PRO A 67 25.78 -3.67 17.93
CA PRO A 67 26.68 -2.80 17.19
C PRO A 67 27.42 -3.55 16.08
N VAL A 68 27.51 -2.92 14.91
CA VAL A 68 28.31 -3.41 13.79
C VAL A 68 29.67 -2.67 13.83
N VAL A 69 30.77 -3.41 13.85
CA VAL A 69 32.10 -2.81 13.76
C VAL A 69 32.34 -2.37 12.31
N PHE A 70 32.57 -1.09 12.12
CA PHE A 70 32.78 -0.51 10.80
C PHE A 70 34.12 -0.98 10.21
N ASP A 71 34.08 -1.48 8.98
CA ASP A 71 35.21 -2.01 8.22
C ASP A 71 35.54 -1.18 6.96
N GLY A 72 34.95 0.01 6.86
CA GLY A 72 35.05 0.89 5.68
C GLY A 72 33.82 0.81 4.75
N THR A 73 32.96 -0.20 4.87
CA THR A 73 31.86 -0.44 3.91
C THR A 73 30.53 -0.82 4.54
N ASN A 74 30.50 -1.38 5.76
CA ASN A 74 29.34 -2.06 6.35
C ASN A 74 28.47 -1.20 7.29
N ALA A 75 28.37 0.10 7.03
CA ALA A 75 27.54 0.98 7.88
C ALA A 75 26.03 0.80 7.69
N PHE A 76 25.58 0.11 6.65
CA PHE A 76 24.16 -0.02 6.30
C PHE A 76 23.41 -0.95 7.24
N TYR A 77 22.07 -0.76 7.30
CA TYR A 77 21.14 -1.70 7.92
C TYR A 77 20.28 -2.37 6.84
N GLN A 78 20.26 -3.70 6.84
CA GLN A 78 19.38 -4.45 5.95
C GLN A 78 18.04 -4.69 6.68
N VAL A 79 16.98 -4.06 6.21
CA VAL A 79 15.63 -4.29 6.73
C VAL A 79 15.24 -5.74 6.47
N PRO A 80 14.78 -6.50 7.50
CA PRO A 80 14.46 -7.91 7.33
C PRO A 80 13.20 -8.12 6.48
N THR A 81 13.13 -9.23 5.74
CA THR A 81 11.96 -9.62 4.92
C THR A 81 10.72 -9.91 5.75
N GLY A 82 10.90 -10.40 6.98
CA GLY A 82 9.82 -10.77 7.92
C GLY A 82 9.32 -9.61 8.78
N LEU A 83 9.52 -8.35 8.34
CA LEU A 83 9.02 -7.18 9.07
C LEU A 83 7.50 -7.27 9.25
N ALA A 84 6.99 -6.94 10.43
CA ALA A 84 5.55 -6.88 10.71
C ALA A 84 4.89 -5.78 9.86
N VAL A 85 3.57 -5.90 9.62
CA VAL A 85 2.80 -4.85 8.95
C VAL A 85 2.71 -3.63 9.84
N GLY A 86 2.95 -2.44 9.28
CA GLY A 86 2.91 -1.17 9.99
C GLY A 86 4.18 -0.34 9.85
N ASN A 87 4.25 0.75 10.59
CA ASN A 87 5.38 1.67 10.62
C ASN A 87 6.50 1.14 11.52
N HIS A 88 7.72 1.22 10.99
CA HIS A 88 8.95 0.93 11.73
C HIS A 88 9.91 2.11 11.62
N THR A 89 10.47 2.51 12.74
CA THR A 89 11.40 3.65 12.82
C THR A 89 12.82 3.17 12.95
N TYR A 90 13.71 3.81 12.22
CA TYR A 90 15.14 3.50 12.19
C TYR A 90 15.94 4.77 12.47
N SER A 91 16.90 4.69 13.36
CA SER A 91 17.93 5.71 13.56
C SER A 91 19.29 5.06 13.73
N VAL A 92 20.35 5.81 13.57
CA VAL A 92 21.73 5.32 13.65
C VAL A 92 22.60 6.27 14.43
N GLN A 93 23.55 5.73 15.17
CA GLN A 93 24.56 6.45 15.95
C GLN A 93 25.93 5.83 15.68
N VAL A 94 26.96 6.66 15.65
CA VAL A 94 28.37 6.22 15.61
C VAL A 94 28.97 6.30 17.01
N GLN A 95 29.61 5.23 17.42
CA GLN A 95 30.43 5.16 18.62
C GLN A 95 31.90 5.01 18.18
N PRO A 96 32.72 6.06 18.26
CA PRO A 96 34.11 5.98 17.89
C PRO A 96 34.88 4.93 18.69
N ALA A 97 35.86 4.27 18.04
CA ALA A 97 36.77 3.36 18.71
C ALA A 97 37.76 4.11 19.62
N ASP A 98 38.08 5.37 19.27
CA ASP A 98 38.89 6.23 20.09
C ASP A 98 38.10 6.70 21.34
N ALA A 99 38.59 6.30 22.52
CA ALA A 99 37.94 6.62 23.80
C ALA A 99 37.99 8.14 24.14
N ASN A 100 38.76 8.92 23.42
CA ASN A 100 38.80 10.38 23.58
C ASN A 100 37.73 11.12 22.79
N LEU A 101 36.98 10.41 21.93
CA LEU A 101 35.87 10.95 21.16
C LEU A 101 34.51 10.55 21.78
N CYS A 102 33.57 11.46 21.78
CA CYS A 102 32.19 11.16 22.20
C CYS A 102 31.44 10.45 21.08
N PRO A 103 30.45 9.59 21.42
CA PRO A 103 29.50 9.10 20.44
C PRO A 103 28.77 10.25 19.74
N SER A 104 28.37 10.04 18.49
CA SER A 104 27.53 11.01 17.79
C SER A 104 26.13 11.08 18.43
N ASP A 105 25.39 12.14 18.14
CA ASP A 105 23.95 12.10 18.33
C ASP A 105 23.31 11.03 17.42
N ALA A 106 22.13 10.54 17.78
CA ALA A 106 21.37 9.70 16.89
C ALA A 106 20.88 10.51 15.68
N SER A 107 20.83 9.87 14.52
CA SER A 107 20.22 10.47 13.33
C SER A 107 18.72 10.75 13.56
N ASP A 108 18.14 11.60 12.71
CA ASP A 108 16.69 11.66 12.58
C ASP A 108 16.13 10.28 12.21
N ASN A 109 14.87 10.07 12.57
CA ASN A 109 14.21 8.82 12.27
C ASN A 109 13.92 8.68 10.76
N THR A 110 14.25 7.52 10.22
CA THR A 110 13.76 7.05 8.92
C THR A 110 12.60 6.10 9.15
N VAL A 111 11.46 6.34 8.51
CA VAL A 111 10.28 5.49 8.64
C VAL A 111 10.17 4.56 7.44
N VAL A 112 10.12 3.27 7.72
CA VAL A 112 9.80 2.22 6.75
C VAL A 112 8.44 1.65 7.10
N GLU A 113 7.47 1.73 6.19
CA GLU A 113 6.16 1.19 6.42
C GLU A 113 5.96 -0.11 5.65
N LYS A 114 5.69 -1.19 6.38
CA LYS A 114 5.35 -2.48 5.80
C LYS A 114 3.86 -2.54 5.48
N LEU A 115 3.55 -2.63 4.19
CA LEU A 115 2.18 -2.79 3.72
C LEU A 115 1.68 -4.24 3.91
N PRO A 116 0.38 -4.45 4.17
CA PRO A 116 -0.22 -5.78 4.15
C PRO A 116 -0.11 -6.39 2.75
N ALA A 117 -0.17 -7.72 2.66
CA ALA A 117 -0.28 -8.39 1.37
C ALA A 117 -1.59 -7.97 0.68
N PRO A 118 -1.58 -7.58 -0.60
CA PRO A 118 -2.81 -7.22 -1.28
C PRO A 118 -3.72 -8.44 -1.46
N ILE A 119 -5.01 -8.25 -1.23
CA ILE A 119 -6.06 -9.23 -1.49
C ILE A 119 -7.19 -8.48 -2.19
N ILE A 120 -7.66 -9.01 -3.31
CA ILE A 120 -8.78 -8.41 -4.06
C ILE A 120 -9.84 -9.45 -4.38
N ALA A 121 -11.05 -8.96 -4.66
CA ALA A 121 -12.16 -9.73 -5.17
C ALA A 121 -12.71 -9.10 -6.45
N VAL A 122 -13.25 -9.93 -7.35
CA VAL A 122 -13.97 -9.47 -8.54
C VAL A 122 -15.41 -9.99 -8.47
N ALA A 123 -16.37 -9.08 -8.56
CA ALA A 123 -17.79 -9.37 -8.52
C ALA A 123 -18.50 -8.84 -9.75
N ALA A 124 -19.62 -9.47 -10.10
CA ALA A 124 -20.59 -8.98 -11.09
C ALA A 124 -21.99 -9.31 -10.57
N PRO A 125 -23.04 -8.57 -11.00
CA PRO A 125 -24.44 -8.85 -10.56
C PRO A 125 -24.93 -10.24 -10.92
N GLY A 126 -24.38 -10.84 -11.96
CA GLY A 126 -24.68 -12.18 -12.42
C GLY A 126 -23.47 -12.84 -13.12
N SER A 127 -23.71 -14.04 -13.63
CA SER A 127 -22.71 -14.78 -14.42
C SER A 127 -23.15 -15.06 -15.86
N VAL A 128 -24.43 -14.82 -16.19
CA VAL A 128 -24.98 -15.02 -17.54
C VAL A 128 -25.76 -13.79 -17.94
N TYR A 129 -25.51 -13.29 -19.14
CA TYR A 129 -26.14 -12.11 -19.74
C TYR A 129 -26.50 -12.35 -21.18
N CYS A 130 -27.62 -11.77 -21.62
CA CYS A 130 -27.92 -11.69 -23.04
C CYS A 130 -27.11 -10.56 -23.71
N THR A 131 -26.89 -10.62 -25.00
CA THR A 131 -26.13 -9.63 -25.76
C THR A 131 -26.64 -8.19 -25.62
N ASP A 132 -27.94 -8.00 -25.37
CA ASP A 132 -28.57 -6.70 -25.16
C ASP A 132 -28.44 -6.18 -23.71
N GLN A 133 -28.09 -7.04 -22.75
CA GLN A 133 -27.93 -6.70 -21.33
C GLN A 133 -26.49 -6.29 -20.98
N THR A 134 -25.53 -6.55 -21.89
CA THR A 134 -24.12 -6.30 -21.59
C THR A 134 -23.84 -4.83 -21.30
N ALA A 135 -24.50 -3.88 -21.95
CA ALA A 135 -24.31 -2.44 -21.71
C ALA A 135 -24.66 -1.94 -20.30
N THR A 136 -25.40 -2.73 -19.52
CA THR A 136 -25.77 -2.42 -18.14
C THR A 136 -24.96 -3.21 -17.11
N THR A 137 -24.06 -4.09 -17.58
CA THR A 137 -23.26 -4.94 -16.72
C THR A 137 -22.01 -4.24 -16.28
N VAL A 138 -21.88 -4.06 -14.96
CA VAL A 138 -20.69 -3.52 -14.32
C VAL A 138 -20.03 -4.62 -13.51
N ILE A 139 -18.77 -4.89 -13.82
CA ILE A 139 -17.90 -5.79 -13.08
C ILE A 139 -17.10 -4.94 -12.12
N THR A 140 -17.06 -5.31 -10.85
CA THR A 140 -16.39 -4.52 -9.80
C THR A 140 -15.22 -5.30 -9.23
N ALA A 141 -14.04 -4.67 -9.18
CA ALA A 141 -12.90 -5.12 -8.39
C ALA A 141 -12.85 -4.32 -7.08
N SER A 142 -12.58 -4.99 -5.99
CA SER A 142 -12.45 -4.34 -4.69
C SER A 142 -11.32 -4.97 -3.89
N LYS A 143 -10.67 -4.17 -3.05
CA LYS A 143 -9.80 -4.73 -2.02
C LYS A 143 -10.61 -5.49 -0.99
N ASP A 144 -10.03 -6.51 -0.37
CA ASP A 144 -10.65 -7.20 0.74
C ASP A 144 -10.88 -6.24 1.93
N ALA A 145 -12.01 -6.40 2.60
CA ALA A 145 -12.39 -5.54 3.72
C ALA A 145 -11.45 -5.66 4.93
N SER A 146 -10.75 -6.78 5.07
CA SER A 146 -9.75 -6.99 6.13
C SER A 146 -8.49 -6.15 5.96
N ILE A 147 -8.23 -5.63 4.75
CA ILE A 147 -7.06 -4.82 4.46
C ILE A 147 -7.34 -3.37 4.84
N THR A 148 -6.60 -2.87 5.83
CA THR A 148 -6.53 -1.45 6.16
C THR A 148 -5.28 -0.87 5.51
N LEU A 149 -5.46 0.13 4.66
CA LEU A 149 -4.35 0.82 4.00
C LEU A 149 -3.98 2.09 4.79
N PRO A 150 -2.70 2.40 4.90
CA PRO A 150 -2.26 3.66 5.49
C PRO A 150 -2.72 4.85 4.66
N THR A 151 -2.74 6.02 5.28
CA THR A 151 -3.10 7.28 4.61
C THR A 151 -2.16 7.54 3.43
N GLY A 152 -2.71 7.87 2.28
CA GLY A 152 -1.93 8.14 1.05
C GLY A 152 -1.61 6.90 0.22
N VAL A 153 -1.98 5.70 0.67
CA VAL A 153 -1.91 4.47 -0.13
C VAL A 153 -3.30 4.14 -0.64
N THR A 154 -3.41 3.95 -1.95
CA THR A 154 -4.66 3.54 -2.62
C THR A 154 -4.44 2.24 -3.38
N MET A 155 -5.52 1.63 -3.86
CA MET A 155 -5.44 0.49 -4.75
C MET A 155 -5.98 0.89 -6.13
N THR A 156 -5.24 0.56 -7.16
CA THR A 156 -5.63 0.71 -8.57
C THR A 156 -5.76 -0.64 -9.22
N TYR A 157 -6.55 -0.73 -10.29
CA TYR A 157 -6.84 -2.00 -10.95
C TYR A 157 -6.60 -1.91 -12.45
N VAL A 158 -6.04 -2.97 -13.00
CA VAL A 158 -5.86 -3.16 -14.44
C VAL A 158 -6.64 -4.40 -14.86
N TRP A 159 -7.42 -4.27 -15.94
CA TRP A 159 -8.30 -5.34 -16.42
C TRP A 159 -7.72 -6.05 -17.64
N SER A 160 -7.97 -7.33 -17.70
CA SER A 160 -7.78 -8.19 -18.87
C SER A 160 -8.94 -9.16 -18.99
N ALA A 161 -9.09 -9.80 -20.14
CA ALA A 161 -10.10 -10.82 -20.34
C ALA A 161 -9.59 -11.94 -21.23
N THR A 162 -10.21 -13.13 -21.08
CA THR A 162 -10.08 -14.22 -22.04
C THR A 162 -11.45 -14.60 -22.58
N LEU A 163 -11.52 -15.09 -23.80
CA LEU A 163 -12.70 -15.68 -24.45
C LEU A 163 -12.40 -17.14 -24.79
N GLY A 164 -13.11 -18.07 -24.18
CA GLY A 164 -12.85 -19.50 -24.37
C GLY A 164 -11.40 -19.91 -24.01
N GLY A 165 -10.76 -19.22 -23.05
CA GLY A 165 -9.37 -19.44 -22.67
C GLY A 165 -8.32 -18.66 -23.48
N THR A 166 -8.69 -18.04 -24.60
CA THR A 166 -7.80 -17.23 -25.42
C THR A 166 -7.82 -15.78 -24.96
N ALA A 167 -6.65 -15.15 -24.80
CA ALA A 167 -6.56 -13.75 -24.38
C ALA A 167 -7.25 -12.82 -25.39
N VAL A 168 -8.05 -11.88 -24.90
CA VAL A 168 -8.60 -10.78 -25.68
C VAL A 168 -7.50 -9.73 -25.84
N ALA A 169 -7.05 -9.50 -27.06
CA ALA A 169 -5.90 -8.64 -27.33
C ALA A 169 -6.14 -7.17 -26.89
N ASP A 170 -7.36 -6.70 -27.06
CA ASP A 170 -7.77 -5.34 -26.66
C ASP A 170 -9.05 -5.41 -25.85
N ILE A 171 -8.94 -5.23 -24.52
CA ILE A 171 -10.09 -5.27 -23.62
C ILE A 171 -11.09 -4.12 -23.86
N THR A 172 -10.66 -3.01 -24.46
CA THR A 172 -11.56 -1.88 -24.78
C THR A 172 -12.61 -2.26 -25.81
N THR A 173 -12.40 -3.36 -26.55
CA THR A 173 -13.40 -3.94 -27.44
C THR A 173 -14.60 -4.52 -26.69
N LEU A 174 -14.44 -4.86 -25.41
CA LEU A 174 -15.49 -5.42 -24.56
C LEU A 174 -16.18 -4.36 -23.70
N GLY A 175 -15.51 -3.25 -23.38
CA GLY A 175 -16.03 -2.22 -22.46
C GLY A 175 -15.00 -1.19 -22.06
N ALA A 176 -15.25 -0.51 -20.96
CA ALA A 176 -14.36 0.51 -20.42
C ALA A 176 -14.20 0.38 -18.90
N ALA A 177 -12.98 0.59 -18.42
CA ALA A 177 -12.69 0.72 -17.01
C ALA A 177 -12.98 2.16 -16.52
N SER A 178 -13.34 2.31 -15.24
CA SER A 178 -13.36 3.60 -14.54
C SER A 178 -11.95 4.19 -14.44
N ALA A 179 -11.85 5.45 -14.04
CA ALA A 179 -10.55 6.13 -13.87
C ALA A 179 -9.66 5.47 -12.80
N SER A 180 -10.25 4.93 -11.71
CA SER A 180 -9.55 4.15 -10.68
C SER A 180 -9.34 2.69 -11.08
N GLY A 181 -9.99 2.23 -12.14
CA GLY A 181 -10.02 0.83 -12.57
C GLY A 181 -10.87 -0.08 -11.70
N ASP A 182 -11.49 0.41 -10.63
CA ASP A 182 -12.31 -0.40 -9.70
C ASP A 182 -13.56 -0.99 -10.34
N THR A 183 -14.03 -0.43 -11.44
CA THR A 183 -15.14 -0.96 -12.22
C THR A 183 -14.76 -1.12 -13.68
N PHE A 184 -15.34 -2.14 -14.32
CA PHE A 184 -15.31 -2.35 -15.77
C PHE A 184 -16.73 -2.49 -16.28
N THR A 185 -17.18 -1.55 -17.11
CA THR A 185 -18.51 -1.57 -17.69
C THR A 185 -18.45 -2.18 -19.09
N LEU A 186 -19.19 -3.26 -19.29
CA LEU A 186 -19.31 -3.89 -20.62
C LEU A 186 -20.05 -2.93 -21.58
N LYS A 187 -19.71 -2.98 -22.85
CA LYS A 187 -20.44 -2.26 -23.90
C LYS A 187 -21.61 -3.10 -24.43
N ALA A 188 -22.53 -2.44 -25.14
CA ALA A 188 -23.60 -3.14 -25.85
C ALA A 188 -23.03 -4.06 -26.93
N GLY A 189 -23.68 -5.21 -27.13
CA GLY A 189 -23.38 -6.11 -28.26
C GLY A 189 -22.06 -6.87 -28.13
N VAL A 190 -21.57 -7.10 -26.91
CA VAL A 190 -20.46 -8.04 -26.69
C VAL A 190 -20.81 -9.39 -27.30
N ALA A 191 -19.92 -9.96 -28.10
CA ALA A 191 -20.15 -11.22 -28.80
C ALA A 191 -20.48 -12.36 -27.81
N PRO A 192 -21.35 -13.31 -28.21
CA PRO A 192 -21.63 -14.48 -27.37
C PRO A 192 -20.38 -15.31 -27.11
N GLY A 193 -20.25 -15.81 -25.89
CA GLY A 193 -19.11 -16.62 -25.48
C GLY A 193 -18.90 -16.68 -23.99
N ALA A 194 -17.96 -17.53 -23.56
CA ALA A 194 -17.53 -17.67 -22.19
C ALA A 194 -16.30 -16.79 -21.95
N TYR A 195 -16.47 -15.72 -21.22
CA TYR A 195 -15.44 -14.76 -20.85
C TYR A 195 -14.95 -15.00 -19.43
N VAL A 196 -13.66 -14.78 -19.19
CA VAL A 196 -13.11 -14.63 -17.83
C VAL A 196 -12.47 -13.25 -17.75
N PHE A 197 -13.07 -12.38 -16.99
CA PHE A 197 -12.53 -11.04 -16.66
C PHE A 197 -11.61 -11.16 -15.48
N THR A 198 -10.40 -10.64 -15.60
CA THR A 198 -9.36 -10.67 -14.57
C THR A 198 -8.95 -9.25 -14.24
N ALA A 199 -8.98 -8.91 -12.95
CA ALA A 199 -8.40 -7.67 -12.42
C ALA A 199 -7.08 -7.98 -11.73
N ILE A 200 -6.09 -7.14 -11.97
CA ILE A 200 -4.84 -7.08 -11.21
C ILE A 200 -4.89 -5.80 -10.40
N GLY A 201 -4.99 -5.94 -9.08
CA GLY A 201 -4.93 -4.82 -8.15
C GLY A 201 -3.50 -4.58 -7.70
N SER A 202 -3.07 -3.33 -7.66
CA SER A 202 -1.76 -2.91 -7.19
C SER A 202 -1.88 -1.71 -6.27
N TYR A 203 -0.99 -1.60 -5.29
CA TYR A 203 -0.91 -0.39 -4.48
C TYR A 203 -0.32 0.76 -5.27
N ALA A 204 -0.92 1.93 -5.09
CA ALA A 204 -0.45 3.20 -5.61
C ALA A 204 -0.21 4.15 -4.45
N THR A 205 0.91 4.83 -4.48
CA THR A 205 1.33 5.85 -3.53
C THR A 205 1.62 7.14 -4.29
N GLY A 206 1.69 8.27 -3.62
CA GLY A 206 2.12 9.52 -4.22
C GLY A 206 3.60 9.49 -4.59
N ALA A 207 4.42 10.33 -3.93
CA ALA A 207 5.86 10.42 -4.20
C ALA A 207 6.71 9.33 -3.52
N VAL A 208 6.15 8.62 -2.52
CA VAL A 208 6.89 7.62 -1.75
C VAL A 208 6.99 6.31 -2.51
N GLN A 209 8.22 5.79 -2.62
CA GLN A 209 8.49 4.57 -3.37
C GLN A 209 7.97 3.31 -2.66
N ILE A 210 7.44 2.36 -3.44
CA ILE A 210 7.13 1.00 -2.99
C ILE A 210 8.27 0.06 -3.44
N VAL A 211 8.77 -0.78 -2.53
CA VAL A 211 9.87 -1.72 -2.80
C VAL A 211 9.45 -3.16 -2.41
N PRO A 212 9.63 -4.13 -3.30
CA PRO A 212 9.67 -4.00 -4.74
C PRO A 212 8.26 -3.73 -5.30
N ALA A 213 8.16 -2.89 -6.31
CA ALA A 213 6.86 -2.52 -6.91
C ALA A 213 6.11 -3.74 -7.48
N THR A 214 6.84 -4.74 -7.97
CA THR A 214 6.29 -5.93 -8.64
C THR A 214 5.57 -6.92 -7.72
N THR A 215 5.83 -6.91 -6.42
CA THR A 215 5.24 -7.87 -5.46
C THR A 215 4.02 -7.31 -4.71
N CYS A 216 3.66 -6.05 -4.99
CA CYS A 216 2.49 -5.39 -4.40
C CYS A 216 1.23 -5.57 -5.24
N THR A 217 1.03 -6.74 -5.82
CA THR A 217 -0.11 -7.02 -6.69
C THR A 217 -0.91 -8.22 -6.20
N ALA A 218 -2.21 -8.21 -6.46
CA ALA A 218 -3.10 -9.36 -6.31
C ALA A 218 -3.95 -9.51 -7.57
N THR A 219 -4.37 -10.72 -7.84
CA THR A 219 -5.17 -11.05 -9.03
C THR A 219 -6.44 -11.75 -8.60
N ALA A 220 -7.58 -11.34 -9.18
CA ALA A 220 -8.85 -12.04 -9.03
C ALA A 220 -9.60 -12.04 -10.36
N SER A 221 -10.47 -13.02 -10.55
CA SER A 221 -11.18 -13.22 -11.80
C SER A 221 -12.67 -13.52 -11.59
N LYS A 222 -13.46 -13.19 -12.59
CA LYS A 222 -14.90 -13.50 -12.67
C LYS A 222 -15.25 -14.06 -14.03
N ALA A 223 -15.83 -15.25 -14.06
CA ALA A 223 -16.40 -15.83 -15.28
C ALA A 223 -17.77 -15.21 -15.58
N ILE A 224 -17.98 -14.85 -16.85
CA ILE A 224 -19.22 -14.30 -17.39
C ILE A 224 -19.51 -14.99 -18.73
N THR A 225 -20.73 -15.50 -18.90
CA THR A 225 -21.21 -16.07 -20.15
C THR A 225 -22.15 -15.08 -20.83
N VAL A 226 -21.84 -14.69 -22.05
CA VAL A 226 -22.73 -13.89 -22.90
C VAL A 226 -23.46 -14.84 -23.86
N THR A 227 -24.77 -14.77 -23.90
CA THR A 227 -25.64 -15.61 -24.73
C THR A 227 -26.36 -14.75 -25.77
N VAL A 228 -26.72 -15.37 -26.88
CA VAL A 228 -27.55 -14.71 -27.91
C VAL A 228 -28.97 -14.48 -27.34
N LYS A 229 -29.49 -13.27 -27.51
CA LYS A 229 -30.88 -12.99 -27.26
C LYS A 229 -31.76 -13.67 -28.31
N PRO A 230 -32.74 -14.49 -27.95
CA PRO A 230 -33.70 -15.06 -28.92
C PRO A 230 -34.44 -13.94 -29.67
N GLY A 231 -34.63 -14.13 -30.94
CA GLY A 231 -35.49 -13.25 -31.77
C GLY A 231 -36.94 -13.24 -31.32
N LYS A 232 -37.70 -12.21 -31.71
CA LYS A 232 -39.14 -12.12 -31.47
C LYS A 232 -39.88 -13.27 -32.21
N ALA A 233 -40.67 -14.01 -31.48
CA ALA A 233 -41.55 -15.01 -32.09
C ALA A 233 -42.62 -14.33 -32.96
N THR A 234 -42.89 -14.90 -34.15
CA THR A 234 -43.96 -14.45 -35.04
C THR A 234 -45.12 -15.47 -34.94
N ILE A 235 -46.34 -14.99 -34.75
CA ILE A 235 -47.53 -15.82 -34.78
C ILE A 235 -48.14 -15.67 -36.17
N THR A 236 -48.25 -16.75 -36.93
CA THR A 236 -48.99 -16.82 -38.21
C THR A 236 -50.30 -17.55 -38.00
N VAL A 237 -51.38 -16.98 -38.54
CA VAL A 237 -52.68 -17.67 -38.56
C VAL A 237 -52.66 -18.66 -39.71
N ALA A 238 -52.81 -19.94 -39.39
CA ALA A 238 -53.06 -20.97 -40.40
C ALA A 238 -54.49 -20.88 -40.89
N PRO A 239 -54.77 -21.03 -42.19
CA PRO A 239 -56.13 -21.03 -42.76
C PRO A 239 -56.94 -22.24 -42.35
#